data_bce57d7e07abd7ccde6fa8f992c69a9e
#
_entry.id   bce57d7e07abd7ccde6fa8f992c69a9e
#
_cell.length_a   1.000
_cell.length_b   1.000
_cell.length_c   1.000
_cell.angle_alpha   90.00
_cell.angle_beta   90.00
_cell.angle_gamma   90.00
#
_symmetry.space_group_name_H-M   'P 1'
#
loop_
_entity.id
_entity.type
_entity.pdbx_description
1 polymer ?
#
loop_
_entity_poly.entity_id
_entity_poly.type
_entity_poly.pdbx_seq_one_letter_code
_entity_poly.pdbx_strand_id
1 'polypeptide(L)'
;PLFKSDSCHKYDTIDYYKIDESFGTNEDFKELVEKAHQMDIKIILDGVFNHTSPKFFAFQDIQKNEEKSKYLDWYFIEDFPLKFQWGTKPNFKTFAYFGGMPKLNVKNPEVADYFCEVGKYWIKNYNVDGWRLDVADEISHKFWKRFRQEIKSVKPDALIVGEIWHYAGDFLEGDEWDSVMNYPFYSAIQDFVAKGT
;
A
#
# COMPACT_ATOMS: atom_id res chain seq x y z
N PRO A 1 -1.30 0.41 -8.98
CA PRO A 1 -2.51 0.42 -8.10
C PRO A 1 -3.80 0.55 -8.89
N LEU A 2 -4.90 -0.05 -8.38
CA LEU A 2 -6.23 0.00 -9.02
C LEU A 2 -7.24 0.85 -8.25
N PHE A 3 -6.92 1.25 -7.01
CA PHE A 3 -7.86 1.92 -6.14
C PHE A 3 -8.09 3.38 -6.53
N LYS A 4 -9.24 3.92 -6.09
CA LYS A 4 -9.64 5.29 -6.41
C LYS A 4 -8.55 6.30 -6.04
N SER A 5 -8.15 7.09 -7.03
CA SER A 5 -7.15 8.15 -6.94
C SER A 5 -7.36 9.19 -8.04
N ASP A 6 -6.99 10.44 -7.79
CA ASP A 6 -7.08 11.50 -8.79
C ASP A 6 -5.84 11.58 -9.71
N SER A 7 -4.72 10.99 -9.31
CA SER A 7 -3.51 11.00 -10.12
C SER A 7 -3.52 9.95 -11.23
N CYS A 8 -2.71 10.15 -12.25
CA CYS A 8 -2.54 9.15 -13.32
C CYS A 8 -1.78 7.90 -12.84
N HIS A 9 -0.87 8.04 -11.87
CA HIS A 9 -0.08 6.93 -11.33
C HIS A 9 -0.80 6.09 -10.26
N LYS A 10 -1.87 6.61 -9.63
CA LYS A 10 -2.75 5.94 -8.64
C LYS A 10 -2.11 5.57 -7.29
N TYR A 11 -0.86 5.98 -7.01
CA TYR A 11 -0.20 5.71 -5.72
C TYR A 11 -0.65 6.63 -4.57
N ASP A 12 -1.45 7.66 -4.83
CA ASP A 12 -2.10 8.52 -3.83
C ASP A 12 -3.56 8.10 -3.63
N THR A 13 -3.77 6.96 -2.98
CA THR A 13 -5.09 6.34 -2.83
C THR A 13 -6.04 7.20 -1.99
N ILE A 14 -7.27 7.41 -2.52
CA ILE A 14 -8.37 8.12 -1.86
C ILE A 14 -9.32 7.15 -1.15
N ASP A 15 -9.61 6.00 -1.76
CA ASP A 15 -10.52 4.99 -1.22
C ASP A 15 -10.01 3.59 -1.56
N TYR A 16 -9.66 2.82 -0.53
CA TYR A 16 -9.12 1.46 -0.67
C TYR A 16 -10.18 0.39 -0.89
N TYR A 17 -11.47 0.73 -0.83
CA TYR A 17 -12.58 -0.20 -1.06
C TYR A 17 -13.22 -0.03 -2.44
N LYS A 18 -12.71 0.92 -3.24
CA LYS A 18 -13.26 1.26 -4.54
C LYS A 18 -12.20 1.20 -5.64
N ILE A 19 -12.51 0.50 -6.72
CA ILE A 19 -11.72 0.55 -7.95
C ILE A 19 -11.86 1.94 -8.57
N ASP A 20 -10.78 2.47 -9.14
CA ASP A 20 -10.80 3.76 -9.82
C ASP A 20 -11.67 3.69 -11.08
N GLU A 21 -12.49 4.71 -11.29
CA GLU A 21 -13.47 4.77 -12.38
C GLU A 21 -12.83 4.71 -13.78
N SER A 22 -11.52 5.04 -13.90
CA SER A 22 -10.78 4.88 -15.15
C SER A 22 -10.51 3.43 -15.54
N PHE A 23 -10.64 2.49 -14.60
CA PHE A 23 -10.49 1.05 -14.81
C PHE A 23 -11.82 0.30 -14.81
N GLY A 24 -12.93 0.96 -14.42
CA GLY A 24 -14.25 0.36 -14.29
C GLY A 24 -14.78 0.39 -12.86
N THR A 25 -15.61 -0.59 -12.55
CA THR A 25 -16.29 -0.74 -11.26
C THR A 25 -15.70 -1.89 -10.45
N ASN A 26 -16.13 -2.03 -9.20
CA ASN A 26 -15.79 -3.19 -8.40
C ASN A 26 -16.33 -4.50 -9.01
N GLU A 27 -17.48 -4.44 -9.68
CA GLU A 27 -18.11 -5.54 -10.39
C GLU A 27 -17.28 -5.95 -11.60
N ASP A 28 -16.78 -4.99 -12.39
CA ASP A 28 -15.87 -5.27 -13.53
C ASP A 28 -14.58 -5.93 -13.05
N PHE A 29 -14.05 -5.48 -11.91
CA PHE A 29 -12.87 -6.12 -11.30
C PHE A 29 -13.16 -7.55 -10.84
N LYS A 30 -14.34 -7.81 -10.27
CA LYS A 30 -14.75 -9.17 -9.91
C LYS A 30 -14.82 -10.09 -11.14
N GLU A 31 -15.43 -9.62 -12.21
CA GLU A 31 -15.49 -10.36 -13.48
C GLU A 31 -14.07 -10.63 -14.03
N LEU A 32 -13.15 -9.65 -13.95
CA LEU A 32 -11.75 -9.83 -14.35
C LEU A 32 -11.08 -10.96 -13.57
N VAL A 33 -11.22 -10.97 -12.23
CA VAL A 33 -10.62 -12.01 -11.38
C VAL A 33 -11.20 -13.39 -11.71
N GLU A 34 -12.53 -13.50 -11.88
CA GLU A 34 -13.20 -14.74 -12.24
C GLU A 34 -12.71 -15.28 -13.60
N LYS A 35 -12.59 -14.41 -14.61
CA LYS A 35 -12.06 -14.79 -15.93
C LYS A 35 -10.58 -15.18 -15.90
N ALA A 36 -9.76 -14.46 -15.14
CA ALA A 36 -8.36 -14.79 -14.95
C ALA A 36 -8.19 -16.19 -14.33
N HIS A 37 -8.97 -16.51 -13.29
CA HIS A 37 -8.95 -17.83 -12.67
C HIS A 37 -9.40 -18.96 -13.60
N GLN A 38 -10.39 -18.72 -14.49
CA GLN A 38 -10.78 -19.68 -15.52
C GLN A 38 -9.65 -19.99 -16.50
N MET A 39 -8.68 -19.09 -16.64
CA MET A 39 -7.48 -19.23 -17.47
C MET A 39 -6.24 -19.66 -16.69
N ASP A 40 -6.41 -20.05 -15.42
CA ASP A 40 -5.32 -20.40 -14.47
C ASP A 40 -4.31 -19.24 -14.23
N ILE A 41 -4.81 -18.01 -14.31
CA ILE A 41 -4.04 -16.79 -14.02
C ILE A 41 -4.39 -16.27 -12.63
N LYS A 42 -3.38 -16.10 -11.77
CA LYS A 42 -3.53 -15.54 -10.43
C LYS A 42 -3.46 -14.01 -10.45
N ILE A 43 -4.26 -13.37 -9.60
CA ILE A 43 -4.35 -11.91 -9.48
C ILE A 43 -3.87 -11.47 -8.10
N ILE A 44 -2.86 -10.61 -8.06
CA ILE A 44 -2.43 -9.92 -6.85
C ILE A 44 -2.70 -8.41 -7.00
N LEU A 45 -3.06 -7.75 -5.91
CA LEU A 45 -3.29 -6.31 -5.87
C LEU A 45 -2.06 -5.55 -5.38
N ASP A 46 -1.95 -4.31 -5.83
CA ASP A 46 -0.93 -3.36 -5.34
C ASP A 46 -1.47 -2.64 -4.11
N GLY A 47 -0.86 -2.88 -2.95
CA GLY A 47 -1.21 -2.33 -1.65
C GLY A 47 -0.32 -1.15 -1.27
N VAL A 48 -0.82 0.07 -1.42
CA VAL A 48 -0.14 1.30 -1.01
C VAL A 48 -0.52 1.62 0.42
N PHE A 49 0.20 1.06 1.40
CA PHE A 49 -0.13 1.17 2.84
C PHE A 49 0.84 2.06 3.62
N ASN A 50 1.83 2.65 2.93
CA ASN A 50 2.78 3.58 3.51
C ASN A 50 2.23 5.01 3.63
N HIS A 51 1.37 5.41 2.70
CA HIS A 51 0.83 6.77 2.58
C HIS A 51 -0.53 6.77 1.89
N THR A 52 -1.22 7.90 1.93
CA THR A 52 -2.53 8.08 1.28
C THR A 52 -2.55 9.35 0.44
N SER A 53 -3.65 9.58 -0.29
CA SER A 53 -3.98 10.91 -0.81
C SER A 53 -4.33 11.87 0.33
N PRO A 54 -4.11 13.20 0.17
CA PRO A 54 -4.73 14.21 1.04
C PRO A 54 -6.26 14.19 1.01
N LYS A 55 -6.86 13.54 0.03
CA LYS A 55 -8.32 13.35 -0.09
C LYS A 55 -8.83 12.08 0.59
N PHE A 56 -7.97 11.26 1.17
CA PHE A 56 -8.38 10.14 2.02
C PHE A 56 -9.15 10.66 3.25
N PHE A 57 -10.22 9.98 3.62
CA PHE A 57 -11.19 10.48 4.61
C PHE A 57 -10.56 10.94 5.93
N ALA A 58 -9.57 10.19 6.45
CA ALA A 58 -8.91 10.53 7.71
C ALA A 58 -8.07 11.81 7.61
N PHE A 59 -7.36 12.00 6.48
CA PHE A 59 -6.57 13.21 6.26
C PHE A 59 -7.46 14.43 5.96
N GLN A 60 -8.59 14.24 5.28
CA GLN A 60 -9.59 15.30 5.10
C GLN A 60 -10.19 15.77 6.43
N ASP A 61 -10.45 14.83 7.34
CA ASP A 61 -10.91 15.19 8.69
C ASP A 61 -9.88 16.03 9.44
N ILE A 62 -8.57 15.69 9.34
CA ILE A 62 -7.48 16.50 9.91
C ILE A 62 -7.42 17.88 9.27
N GLN A 63 -7.57 18.00 7.94
CA GLN A 63 -7.60 19.29 7.26
C GLN A 63 -8.73 20.20 7.77
N LYS A 64 -9.88 19.61 8.14
CA LYS A 64 -11.07 20.34 8.57
C LYS A 64 -11.06 20.67 10.07
N ASN A 65 -10.61 19.73 10.90
CA ASN A 65 -10.76 19.78 12.36
C ASN A 65 -9.43 20.06 13.09
N GLU A 66 -8.31 20.07 12.35
CA GLU A 66 -6.95 20.32 12.86
C GLU A 66 -6.66 19.46 14.11
N GLU A 67 -6.17 20.03 15.20
CA GLU A 67 -5.82 19.31 16.45
C GLU A 67 -7.00 18.60 17.10
N LYS A 68 -8.24 18.91 16.69
CA LYS A 68 -9.47 18.27 17.19
C LYS A 68 -9.87 17.03 16.41
N SER A 69 -9.15 16.71 15.33
CA SER A 69 -9.41 15.51 14.54
C SER A 69 -9.19 14.25 15.36
N LYS A 70 -10.13 13.31 15.32
CA LYS A 70 -9.95 11.98 15.91
C LYS A 70 -8.93 11.12 15.16
N TYR A 71 -8.53 11.52 13.96
CA TYR A 71 -7.55 10.84 13.13
C TYR A 71 -6.15 11.45 13.20
N LEU A 72 -5.91 12.40 14.11
CA LEU A 72 -4.64 13.11 14.22
C LEU A 72 -3.46 12.13 14.31
N ASP A 73 -3.57 11.10 15.15
CA ASP A 73 -2.53 10.09 15.37
C ASP A 73 -2.39 9.05 14.24
N TRP A 74 -3.23 9.15 13.19
CA TRP A 74 -3.10 8.32 11.98
C TRP A 74 -1.94 8.78 11.09
N TYR A 75 -1.47 10.00 11.30
CA TYR A 75 -0.37 10.62 10.55
C TYR A 75 0.65 11.24 11.49
N PHE A 76 1.73 11.74 10.95
CA PHE A 76 2.79 12.44 11.70
C PHE A 76 2.73 13.94 11.38
N ILE A 77 1.84 14.65 12.07
CA ILE A 77 1.63 16.09 11.90
C ILE A 77 2.58 16.86 12.81
N GLU A 78 3.24 17.91 12.30
CA GLU A 78 4.19 18.73 13.02
C GLU A 78 3.57 20.06 13.49
N ASP A 79 2.68 20.65 12.67
CA ASP A 79 2.10 21.98 12.93
C ASP A 79 0.86 22.22 12.05
N PHE A 80 0.08 23.27 12.37
CA PHE A 80 -1.08 23.74 11.62
C PHE A 80 -0.93 25.22 11.23
N PRO A 81 -1.59 25.69 10.13
CA PRO A 81 -2.36 24.90 9.16
C PRO A 81 -1.49 23.97 8.30
N LEU A 82 -2.06 22.88 7.82
CA LEU A 82 -1.34 21.90 6.99
C LEU A 82 -0.83 22.54 5.68
N LYS A 83 0.42 22.26 5.33
CA LYS A 83 1.11 22.75 4.12
C LYS A 83 1.35 21.58 3.16
N PHE A 84 0.54 21.46 2.12
CA PHE A 84 0.65 20.37 1.14
C PHE A 84 0.60 20.83 -0.32
N GLN A 85 0.58 22.19 -0.57
CA GLN A 85 0.60 22.74 -1.92
C GLN A 85 1.96 22.46 -2.58
N TRP A 86 1.93 22.31 -3.89
CA TRP A 86 3.13 22.17 -4.69
C TRP A 86 4.11 23.34 -4.44
N GLY A 87 5.40 22.99 -4.24
CA GLY A 87 6.45 23.99 -3.99
C GLY A 87 6.56 24.45 -2.52
N THR A 88 5.70 23.95 -1.61
CA THR A 88 5.85 24.21 -0.18
C THR A 88 6.46 23.00 0.51
N LYS A 89 7.29 23.24 1.54
CA LYS A 89 7.75 22.15 2.42
C LYS A 89 6.57 21.71 3.29
N PRO A 90 6.16 20.43 3.24
CA PRO A 90 5.13 19.92 4.14
C PRO A 90 5.52 20.05 5.61
N ASN A 91 4.54 20.33 6.49
CA ASN A 91 4.68 20.31 7.94
C ASN A 91 4.06 19.03 8.56
N PHE A 92 4.19 17.93 7.83
CA PHE A 92 3.87 16.58 8.25
C PHE A 92 4.76 15.60 7.47
N LYS A 93 4.91 14.37 7.96
CA LYS A 93 5.69 13.35 7.23
C LYS A 93 4.96 12.93 5.96
N THR A 94 5.75 12.73 4.90
CA THR A 94 5.27 12.35 3.56
C THR A 94 6.16 11.28 2.97
N PHE A 95 5.65 10.58 1.97
CA PHE A 95 6.51 9.83 1.05
C PHE A 95 7.18 10.80 0.07
N ALA A 96 8.48 10.60 -0.20
CA ALA A 96 9.29 11.36 -1.16
C ALA A 96 9.25 12.90 -0.98
N TYR A 97 9.03 13.39 0.25
CA TYR A 97 8.91 14.83 0.57
C TYR A 97 7.80 15.57 -0.19
N PHE A 98 6.86 14.85 -0.74
CA PHE A 98 5.76 15.39 -1.53
C PHE A 98 4.46 15.46 -0.70
N GLY A 99 3.92 16.66 -0.51
CA GLY A 99 2.72 16.91 0.31
C GLY A 99 1.44 16.21 -0.17
N GLY A 100 1.42 15.71 -1.40
CA GLY A 100 0.34 14.89 -1.95
C GLY A 100 0.31 13.43 -1.46
N MET A 101 1.29 13.01 -0.65
CA MET A 101 1.41 11.62 -0.15
C MET A 101 1.70 11.60 1.35
N PRO A 102 0.74 12.02 2.23
CA PRO A 102 0.91 12.02 3.68
C PRO A 102 1.16 10.60 4.20
N LYS A 103 2.23 10.47 5.02
CA LYS A 103 2.68 9.17 5.55
C LYS A 103 1.81 8.70 6.69
N LEU A 104 1.35 7.46 6.61
CA LEU A 104 0.55 6.80 7.63
C LEU A 104 1.40 6.39 8.84
N ASN A 105 0.82 6.54 10.02
CA ASN A 105 1.36 5.99 11.26
C ASN A 105 0.82 4.58 11.51
N VAL A 106 1.36 3.60 10.81
CA VAL A 106 0.95 2.17 10.95
C VAL A 106 1.28 1.56 12.33
N LYS A 107 1.96 2.31 13.22
CA LYS A 107 2.14 1.92 14.63
C LYS A 107 0.87 2.17 15.45
N ASN A 108 0.00 3.07 14.99
CA ASN A 108 -1.32 3.28 15.57
C ASN A 108 -2.18 2.04 15.32
N PRO A 109 -2.78 1.43 16.38
CA PRO A 109 -3.59 0.22 16.24
C PRO A 109 -4.78 0.38 15.30
N GLU A 110 -5.46 1.53 15.28
CA GLU A 110 -6.61 1.79 14.40
C GLU A 110 -6.19 1.81 12.93
N VAL A 111 -5.03 2.40 12.61
CA VAL A 111 -4.46 2.37 11.26
C VAL A 111 -4.13 0.94 10.85
N ALA A 112 -3.48 0.19 11.74
CA ALA A 112 -3.15 -1.21 11.49
C ALA A 112 -4.42 -2.07 11.29
N ASP A 113 -5.45 -1.86 12.11
CA ASP A 113 -6.76 -2.52 11.99
C ASP A 113 -7.38 -2.22 10.62
N TYR A 114 -7.45 -0.95 10.25
CA TYR A 114 -8.03 -0.52 8.98
C TYR A 114 -7.35 -1.19 7.78
N PHE A 115 -6.02 -1.18 7.70
CA PHE A 115 -5.32 -1.74 6.55
C PHE A 115 -5.27 -3.27 6.54
N CYS A 116 -5.31 -3.93 7.69
CA CYS A 116 -5.55 -5.37 7.76
C CYS A 116 -6.95 -5.74 7.24
N GLU A 117 -7.99 -4.95 7.58
CA GLU A 117 -9.34 -5.15 7.04
C GLU A 117 -9.42 -4.89 5.53
N VAL A 118 -8.75 -3.87 5.01
CA VAL A 118 -8.61 -3.66 3.56
C VAL A 118 -8.00 -4.90 2.90
N GLY A 119 -6.90 -5.42 3.47
CA GLY A 119 -6.24 -6.61 2.95
C GLY A 119 -7.18 -7.83 2.89
N LYS A 120 -7.90 -8.10 3.95
CA LYS A 120 -8.87 -9.20 4.02
C LYS A 120 -10.09 -9.00 3.13
N TYR A 121 -10.57 -7.76 3.00
CA TYR A 121 -11.76 -7.42 2.22
C TYR A 121 -11.64 -7.89 0.77
N TRP A 122 -10.54 -7.56 0.09
CA TRP A 122 -10.32 -7.92 -1.30
C TRP A 122 -10.14 -9.42 -1.50
N ILE A 123 -9.50 -10.11 -0.56
CA ILE A 123 -9.39 -11.57 -0.60
C ILE A 123 -10.76 -12.22 -0.42
N LYS A 124 -11.54 -11.81 0.57
CA LYS A 124 -12.83 -12.44 0.90
C LYS A 124 -13.90 -12.18 -0.16
N ASN A 125 -13.98 -10.94 -0.67
CA ASN A 125 -15.09 -10.54 -1.53
C ASN A 125 -14.79 -10.67 -3.02
N TYR A 126 -13.51 -10.64 -3.41
CA TYR A 126 -13.07 -10.67 -4.80
C TYR A 126 -12.15 -11.83 -5.12
N ASN A 127 -11.81 -12.66 -4.13
CA ASN A 127 -10.96 -13.85 -4.28
C ASN A 127 -9.59 -13.56 -4.93
N VAL A 128 -9.00 -12.38 -4.68
CA VAL A 128 -7.65 -12.09 -5.15
C VAL A 128 -6.63 -13.04 -4.51
N ASP A 129 -5.51 -13.27 -5.17
CA ASP A 129 -4.54 -14.29 -4.79
C ASP A 129 -3.37 -13.73 -3.97
N GLY A 130 -3.40 -12.44 -3.65
CA GLY A 130 -2.39 -11.84 -2.80
C GLY A 130 -2.18 -10.34 -3.00
N TRP A 131 -1.04 -9.88 -2.50
CA TRP A 131 -0.67 -8.47 -2.44
C TRP A 131 0.77 -8.25 -2.88
N ARG A 132 1.00 -7.26 -3.73
CA ARG A 132 2.28 -6.57 -3.87
C ARG A 132 2.23 -5.34 -2.98
N LEU A 133 3.19 -5.15 -2.12
CA LEU A 133 3.22 -4.11 -1.09
C LEU A 133 4.17 -2.99 -1.51
N ASP A 134 3.61 -1.81 -1.76
CA ASP A 134 4.35 -0.62 -2.19
C ASP A 134 5.18 -0.04 -1.04
N VAL A 135 6.43 0.36 -1.32
CA VAL A 135 7.36 0.97 -0.34
C VAL A 135 7.37 0.19 0.98
N ALA A 136 7.45 -1.12 0.89
CA ALA A 136 7.18 -2.01 2.02
C ALA A 136 8.23 -1.91 3.15
N ASP A 137 9.45 -1.55 2.83
CA ASP A 137 10.56 -1.37 3.79
C ASP A 137 10.45 -0.11 4.65
N GLU A 138 9.59 0.85 4.30
CA GLU A 138 9.28 2.01 5.15
C GLU A 138 8.21 1.73 6.22
N ILE A 139 7.63 0.53 6.20
CA ILE A 139 6.58 0.08 7.14
C ILE A 139 7.19 -0.89 8.15
N SER A 140 6.73 -0.85 9.40
CA SER A 140 7.33 -1.62 10.48
C SER A 140 7.13 -3.14 10.33
N HIS A 141 8.15 -3.93 10.70
CA HIS A 141 8.07 -5.39 10.83
C HIS A 141 6.85 -5.86 11.63
N LYS A 142 6.54 -5.19 12.75
CA LYS A 142 5.36 -5.51 13.58
C LYS A 142 4.05 -5.45 12.79
N PHE A 143 3.89 -4.47 11.91
CA PHE A 143 2.71 -4.38 11.04
C PHE A 143 2.68 -5.53 10.03
N TRP A 144 3.80 -5.84 9.37
CA TRP A 144 3.86 -6.89 8.37
C TRP A 144 3.62 -8.29 8.96
N LYS A 145 4.16 -8.58 10.14
CA LYS A 145 3.88 -9.84 10.87
C LYS A 145 2.38 -9.98 11.15
N ARG A 146 1.74 -8.92 11.61
CA ARG A 146 0.30 -8.89 11.83
C ARG A 146 -0.47 -9.03 10.51
N PHE A 147 -0.13 -8.23 9.50
CA PHE A 147 -0.78 -8.28 8.19
C PHE A 147 -0.74 -9.68 7.59
N ARG A 148 0.45 -10.33 7.61
CA ARG A 148 0.58 -11.72 7.19
C ARG A 148 -0.36 -12.66 7.94
N GLN A 149 -0.39 -12.60 9.27
CA GLN A 149 -1.26 -13.45 10.08
C GLN A 149 -2.73 -13.29 9.68
N GLU A 150 -3.19 -12.05 9.53
CA GLU A 150 -4.56 -11.73 9.12
C GLU A 150 -4.88 -12.23 7.69
N ILE A 151 -3.99 -12.02 6.73
CA ILE A 151 -4.16 -12.45 5.35
C ILE A 151 -4.15 -13.98 5.24
N LYS A 152 -3.15 -14.63 5.83
CA LYS A 152 -3.02 -16.10 5.79
C LYS A 152 -4.13 -16.81 6.56
N SER A 153 -4.76 -16.17 7.54
CA SER A 153 -5.94 -16.71 8.23
C SER A 153 -7.16 -16.83 7.31
N VAL A 154 -7.25 -15.99 6.29
CA VAL A 154 -8.36 -15.97 5.31
C VAL A 154 -8.04 -16.82 4.08
N LYS A 155 -6.83 -16.72 3.56
CA LYS A 155 -6.34 -17.45 2.38
C LYS A 155 -4.89 -17.87 2.62
N PRO A 156 -4.64 -19.09 3.11
CA PRO A 156 -3.31 -19.56 3.50
C PRO A 156 -2.26 -19.51 2.38
N ASP A 157 -2.69 -19.65 1.13
CA ASP A 157 -1.88 -19.62 -0.08
C ASP A 157 -1.77 -18.22 -0.73
N ALA A 158 -2.38 -17.18 -0.14
CA ALA A 158 -2.27 -15.83 -0.66
C ALA A 158 -0.81 -15.36 -0.68
N LEU A 159 -0.34 -14.88 -1.84
CA LEU A 159 1.04 -14.41 -2.01
C LEU A 159 1.21 -13.00 -1.45
N ILE A 160 2.26 -12.77 -0.68
CA ILE A 160 2.64 -11.46 -0.16
C ILE A 160 4.02 -11.11 -0.69
N VAL A 161 4.11 -10.11 -1.57
CA VAL A 161 5.35 -9.67 -2.23
C VAL A 161 5.68 -8.26 -1.78
N GLY A 162 6.82 -8.07 -1.10
CA GLY A 162 7.29 -6.74 -0.71
C GLY A 162 8.06 -6.02 -1.82
N GLU A 163 7.81 -4.74 -2.04
CA GLU A 163 8.72 -3.89 -2.78
C GLU A 163 9.82 -3.39 -1.85
N ILE A 164 11.05 -3.74 -2.18
CA ILE A 164 12.27 -3.28 -1.52
C ILE A 164 13.40 -3.24 -2.54
N TRP A 165 14.21 -2.18 -2.52
CA TRP A 165 15.22 -1.94 -3.54
C TRP A 165 16.62 -2.42 -3.15
N HIS A 166 16.78 -2.89 -1.91
CA HIS A 166 18.02 -3.39 -1.35
C HIS A 166 17.86 -4.79 -0.77
N TYR A 167 18.79 -5.23 0.08
CA TYR A 167 18.74 -6.54 0.72
C TYR A 167 17.49 -6.70 1.60
N ALA A 168 16.78 -7.80 1.41
CA ALA A 168 15.46 -8.05 2.02
C ALA A 168 15.44 -9.20 3.03
N GLY A 169 16.61 -9.73 3.43
CA GLY A 169 16.69 -10.94 4.26
C GLY A 169 15.84 -10.88 5.52
N ASP A 170 15.86 -9.74 6.21
CA ASP A 170 15.14 -9.54 7.48
C ASP A 170 13.61 -9.62 7.35
N PHE A 171 13.06 -9.44 6.12
CA PHE A 171 11.64 -9.54 5.83
C PHE A 171 11.21 -10.93 5.30
N LEU A 172 12.16 -11.82 5.03
CA LEU A 172 11.95 -13.13 4.41
C LEU A 172 12.16 -14.30 5.38
N GLU A 173 12.09 -14.05 6.69
CA GLU A 173 12.24 -15.06 7.74
C GLU A 173 11.02 -15.99 7.89
N GLY A 174 9.97 -15.79 7.07
CA GLY A 174 8.79 -16.65 7.03
C GLY A 174 7.57 -16.11 7.77
N ASP A 175 7.70 -14.99 8.48
CA ASP A 175 6.63 -14.39 9.29
C ASP A 175 6.13 -13.02 8.76
N GLU A 176 6.68 -12.54 7.63
CA GLU A 176 6.28 -11.28 6.99
C GLU A 176 5.91 -11.50 5.52
N TRP A 177 6.86 -11.39 4.58
CA TRP A 177 6.60 -11.55 3.15
C TRP A 177 6.96 -12.96 2.67
N ASP A 178 6.31 -13.40 1.60
CA ASP A 178 6.65 -14.66 0.94
C ASP A 178 7.77 -14.46 -0.08
N SER A 179 7.86 -13.25 -0.65
CA SER A 179 8.82 -12.90 -1.70
C SER A 179 9.01 -11.40 -1.79
N VAL A 180 9.93 -10.96 -2.64
CA VAL A 180 10.21 -9.54 -2.93
C VAL A 180 10.36 -9.29 -4.43
N MET A 181 10.19 -8.02 -4.84
CA MET A 181 10.56 -7.54 -6.15
C MET A 181 12.10 -7.40 -6.22
N ASN A 182 12.78 -8.47 -6.52
CA ASN A 182 14.22 -8.65 -6.34
C ASN A 182 15.10 -7.71 -7.21
N TYR A 183 15.10 -6.41 -6.88
CA TYR A 183 15.89 -5.38 -7.58
C TYR A 183 17.41 -5.66 -7.58
N PRO A 184 18.04 -6.19 -6.51
CA PRO A 184 19.45 -6.57 -6.55
C PRO A 184 19.76 -7.60 -7.63
N PHE A 185 18.88 -8.60 -7.83
CA PHE A 185 19.05 -9.58 -8.90
C PHE A 185 18.87 -8.97 -10.29
N TYR A 186 17.88 -8.09 -10.45
CA TYR A 186 17.69 -7.35 -11.70
C TYR A 186 18.93 -6.52 -12.05
N SER A 187 19.49 -5.79 -11.09
CA SER A 187 20.71 -5.00 -11.29
C SER A 187 21.91 -5.88 -11.64
N ALA A 188 22.07 -7.04 -10.99
CA ALA A 188 23.12 -7.99 -11.28
C ALA A 188 23.03 -8.55 -12.72
N ILE A 189 21.82 -8.86 -13.18
CA ILE A 189 21.59 -9.29 -14.58
C ILE A 189 21.96 -8.17 -15.56
N GLN A 190 21.53 -6.93 -15.29
CA GLN A 190 21.87 -5.79 -16.15
C GLN A 190 23.39 -5.57 -16.22
N ASP A 191 24.08 -5.61 -15.10
CA ASP A 191 25.54 -5.45 -15.05
C ASP A 191 26.25 -6.59 -15.81
N PHE A 192 25.82 -7.83 -15.64
CA PHE A 192 26.36 -8.96 -16.37
C PHE A 192 26.18 -8.84 -17.88
N VAL A 193 24.97 -8.48 -18.33
CA VAL A 193 24.66 -8.35 -19.77
C VAL A 193 25.35 -7.14 -20.39
N ALA A 194 25.37 -5.99 -19.69
CA ALA A 194 25.92 -4.74 -20.24
C ALA A 194 27.44 -4.62 -20.11
N LYS A 195 28.02 -5.18 -19.04
CA LYS A 195 29.44 -4.99 -18.70
C LYS A 195 30.27 -6.30 -18.79
N GLY A 196 29.62 -7.46 -18.83
CA GLY A 196 30.29 -8.76 -18.84
C GLY A 196 30.97 -9.14 -17.50
N THR A 197 30.51 -8.56 -16.39
CA THR A 197 31.10 -8.74 -15.05
C THR A 197 30.10 -9.34 -14.06
#